data_47cf3d8d3250adc4892b1ab57008483b
#
_entry.id   47cf3d8d3250adc4892b1ab57008483b
#
_cell.length_a   1.000
_cell.length_b   1.000
_cell.length_c   1.000
_cell.angle_alpha   90.00
_cell.angle_beta   90.00
_cell.angle_gamma   90.00
#
_symmetry.space_group_name_H-M   'P 1'
#
loop_
_entity.id
_entity.type
_entity.pdbx_description
1 polymer ?
#
loop_
_entity_poly.entity_id
_entity_poly.type
_entity_poly.pdbx_seq_one_letter_code
_entity_poly.pdbx_strand_id
1 'polypeptide(L)'
;MRIHFLFFVLCIANIQTLLSAARPDVVLVMLDDSGYTDFGCYGSKVDTPNIDAFAKEGIRFTDCHAAAPNCSPSRAGMLTGRIPPRVGLYSYIPPNHPMHLPDEEITIAEILKKEGYATGHFGKWHLSSLEYREQPGPNQQGFDHSLGTSNNAKPNHLNPVNFVRNGEAIGQVKGYSCQVVVDETNEWMEKVPKEQNLFACVWFHEPHSRIASPPELVAKYEARGMKKKDALYYANIENVDIAFGRLMNKLKELGREENAFVFLTSDNGGVNAFSNQGLRGKKSFVYEGGQREAGILRWPKKIPVGQIRHETISHLDLLPTLCDATEVARPKGVKLDGTSWMPMLNGKCLDRTQPLFWFFYRVEPAAAMRMGEYSLLGYLEKPPKKFSHGLSPVDMPWIKQAKIVSYELYNLREDLAQTKDLSKSHPKKLAEMKKAMASIHADVLTDGPNWKW
;
A
#
# COMPACT_ATOMS: atom_id res chain seq x y z
N MET A 1 26.36 -37.19 72.10
CA MET A 1 26.71 -37.19 70.74
C MET A 1 25.46 -36.96 69.91
N ARG A 2 25.13 -35.72 69.57
CA ARG A 2 23.95 -35.35 68.76
C ARG A 2 24.41 -34.95 67.34
N ILE A 3 24.03 -35.74 66.36
CA ILE A 3 24.32 -35.53 64.95
C ILE A 3 23.21 -34.61 64.38
N HIS A 4 23.60 -33.41 63.90
CA HIS A 4 22.70 -32.51 63.27
C HIS A 4 22.76 -32.81 61.76
N PHE A 5 21.67 -33.25 61.15
CA PHE A 5 21.47 -33.35 59.69
C PHE A 5 21.07 -31.99 59.14
N LEU A 6 21.92 -31.39 58.36
CA LEU A 6 21.61 -30.18 57.57
C LEU A 6 20.90 -30.64 56.30
N PHE A 7 19.63 -30.30 56.15
CA PHE A 7 18.90 -30.42 54.86
C PHE A 7 19.24 -29.21 53.96
N PHE A 8 19.96 -29.45 52.88
CA PHE A 8 20.15 -28.49 51.81
C PHE A 8 18.92 -28.58 50.90
N VAL A 9 18.04 -27.60 50.95
CA VAL A 9 16.94 -27.45 49.95
C VAL A 9 17.52 -26.76 48.72
N LEU A 10 17.72 -27.50 47.63
CA LEU A 10 18.02 -26.94 46.31
C LEU A 10 16.72 -26.33 45.76
N CYS A 11 16.60 -25.00 45.77
CA CYS A 11 15.62 -24.30 44.98
C CYS A 11 16.06 -24.30 43.52
N ILE A 12 15.52 -25.23 42.72
CA ILE A 12 15.63 -25.19 41.24
C ILE A 12 14.65 -24.09 40.80
N ALA A 13 15.16 -22.89 40.53
CA ALA A 13 14.42 -21.86 39.84
C ALA A 13 14.21 -22.34 38.37
N ASN A 14 13.01 -22.79 38.07
CA ASN A 14 12.55 -23.00 36.73
C ASN A 14 12.50 -21.63 36.02
N ILE A 15 13.58 -21.24 35.35
CA ILE A 15 13.55 -20.18 34.35
C ILE A 15 12.83 -20.77 33.13
N GLN A 16 11.53 -20.71 33.13
CA GLN A 16 10.75 -20.77 31.88
C GLN A 16 11.10 -19.51 31.09
N THR A 17 12.14 -19.59 30.29
CA THR A 17 12.29 -18.72 29.13
C THR A 17 11.04 -18.94 28.27
N LEU A 18 10.04 -18.09 28.43
CA LEU A 18 9.02 -17.88 27.42
C LEU A 18 9.80 -17.54 26.13
N LEU A 19 9.96 -18.54 25.25
CA LEU A 19 10.37 -18.31 23.88
C LEU A 19 9.25 -17.45 23.27
N SER A 20 9.37 -16.12 23.39
CA SER A 20 8.61 -15.20 22.56
C SER A 20 8.84 -15.67 21.12
N ALA A 21 7.78 -15.99 20.39
CA ALA A 21 7.91 -16.35 19.00
C ALA A 21 8.68 -15.22 18.31
N ALA A 22 9.79 -15.56 17.63
CA ALA A 22 10.61 -14.54 16.99
C ALA A 22 9.72 -13.68 16.08
N ARG A 23 9.73 -12.36 16.29
CA ARG A 23 9.00 -11.38 15.48
C ARG A 23 9.38 -11.54 14.01
N PRO A 24 8.47 -11.36 13.07
CA PRO A 24 8.80 -11.47 11.65
C PRO A 24 9.61 -10.28 11.14
N ASP A 25 10.44 -10.50 10.15
CA ASP A 25 10.84 -9.45 9.21
C ASP A 25 9.60 -9.00 8.42
N VAL A 26 9.58 -7.74 7.99
CA VAL A 26 8.43 -7.17 7.25
C VAL A 26 8.92 -6.49 5.99
N VAL A 27 8.37 -6.88 4.84
CA VAL A 27 8.67 -6.26 3.54
C VAL A 27 7.37 -5.91 2.83
N LEU A 28 7.15 -4.62 2.61
CA LEU A 28 5.99 -4.10 1.86
C LEU A 28 6.45 -3.68 0.46
N VAL A 29 6.06 -4.46 -0.54
CA VAL A 29 6.38 -4.23 -1.95
C VAL A 29 5.19 -3.58 -2.64
N MET A 30 5.42 -2.44 -3.32
CA MET A 30 4.36 -1.70 -3.99
C MET A 30 4.80 -1.26 -5.37
N LEU A 31 3.95 -1.51 -6.39
CA LEU A 31 4.08 -0.92 -7.72
C LEU A 31 3.34 0.42 -7.79
N ASP A 32 3.61 1.22 -8.80
CA ASP A 32 3.01 2.54 -9.04
C ASP A 32 2.17 2.53 -10.32
N ASP A 33 0.85 2.64 -10.18
CA ASP A 33 -0.12 2.59 -11.29
C ASP A 33 -0.25 1.22 -11.98
N SER A 34 0.15 0.14 -11.36
CA SER A 34 -0.18 -1.22 -11.81
C SER A 34 -1.66 -1.51 -11.51
N GLY A 35 -2.37 -2.10 -12.45
CA GLY A 35 -3.77 -2.43 -12.24
C GLY A 35 -3.98 -3.85 -11.70
N TYR A 36 -5.20 -4.13 -11.27
CA TYR A 36 -5.62 -5.39 -10.67
C TYR A 36 -5.23 -6.64 -11.48
N THR A 37 -5.19 -6.55 -12.80
CA THR A 37 -4.91 -7.68 -13.70
C THR A 37 -3.55 -7.60 -14.40
N ASP A 38 -2.55 -6.95 -13.82
CA ASP A 38 -1.23 -6.82 -14.45
C ASP A 38 -0.26 -7.97 -14.18
N PHE A 39 -0.61 -8.92 -13.29
CA PHE A 39 0.22 -10.11 -13.02
C PHE A 39 -0.40 -11.37 -13.60
N GLY A 40 0.42 -12.36 -14.00
CA GLY A 40 -0.02 -13.63 -14.55
C GLY A 40 -1.03 -14.34 -13.64
N CYS A 41 -0.77 -14.39 -12.34
CA CYS A 41 -1.67 -14.98 -11.34
C CYS A 41 -3.03 -14.25 -11.19
N TYR A 42 -3.19 -13.05 -11.76
CA TYR A 42 -4.45 -12.32 -11.89
C TYR A 42 -5.00 -12.29 -13.31
N GLY A 43 -4.42 -13.06 -14.23
CA GLY A 43 -4.93 -13.23 -15.60
C GLY A 43 -4.26 -12.34 -16.66
N SER A 44 -3.15 -11.70 -16.36
CA SER A 44 -2.35 -10.95 -17.33
C SER A 44 -1.73 -11.86 -18.40
N LYS A 45 -1.42 -11.23 -19.53
CA LYS A 45 -0.54 -11.80 -20.56
C LYS A 45 0.93 -11.41 -20.39
N VAL A 46 1.24 -10.65 -19.36
CA VAL A 46 2.61 -10.33 -18.95
C VAL A 46 3.23 -11.57 -18.30
N ASP A 47 4.48 -11.87 -18.64
CA ASP A 47 5.23 -12.94 -17.97
C ASP A 47 5.72 -12.41 -16.62
N THR A 48 5.15 -12.93 -15.53
CA THR A 48 5.52 -12.58 -14.15
C THR A 48 5.84 -13.83 -13.32
N PRO A 49 6.83 -14.67 -13.75
CA PRO A 49 7.07 -15.97 -13.15
C PRO A 49 7.45 -15.91 -11.68
N ASN A 50 8.16 -14.86 -11.24
CA ASN A 50 8.57 -14.69 -9.84
C ASN A 50 7.37 -14.31 -8.95
N ILE A 51 6.54 -13.36 -9.39
CA ILE A 51 5.32 -12.94 -8.68
C ILE A 51 4.30 -14.09 -8.68
N ASP A 52 4.17 -14.83 -9.79
CA ASP A 52 3.26 -15.97 -9.89
C ASP A 52 3.68 -17.13 -8.98
N ALA A 53 4.99 -17.39 -8.84
CA ALA A 53 5.52 -18.36 -7.89
C ALA A 53 5.26 -17.90 -6.44
N PHE A 54 5.53 -16.63 -6.15
CA PHE A 54 5.25 -16.02 -4.85
C PHE A 54 3.77 -16.14 -4.45
N ALA A 55 2.85 -15.95 -5.39
CA ALA A 55 1.42 -16.12 -5.17
C ALA A 55 1.03 -17.57 -4.86
N LYS A 56 1.71 -18.54 -5.49
CA LYS A 56 1.51 -19.99 -5.23
C LYS A 56 2.05 -20.41 -3.86
N GLU A 57 3.06 -19.71 -3.36
CA GLU A 57 3.69 -19.96 -2.04
C GLU A 57 3.02 -19.22 -0.88
N GLY A 58 2.00 -18.39 -1.15
CA GLY A 58 1.34 -17.57 -0.16
C GLY A 58 -0.18 -17.53 -0.31
N ILE A 59 -0.75 -16.39 0.00
CA ILE A 59 -2.16 -16.06 -0.17
C ILE A 59 -2.29 -15.05 -1.31
N ARG A 60 -3.15 -15.35 -2.29
CA ARG A 60 -3.62 -14.40 -3.29
C ARG A 60 -5.00 -13.90 -2.92
N PHE A 61 -5.12 -12.60 -2.65
CA PHE A 61 -6.40 -11.96 -2.35
C PHE A 61 -7.11 -11.53 -3.63
N THR A 62 -8.40 -11.80 -3.73
CA THR A 62 -9.22 -11.38 -4.87
C THR A 62 -9.99 -10.09 -4.59
N ASP A 63 -9.98 -9.60 -3.35
CA ASP A 63 -10.73 -8.42 -2.90
C ASP A 63 -9.84 -7.52 -2.02
N CYS A 64 -8.69 -7.08 -2.59
CA CYS A 64 -7.74 -6.16 -1.98
C CYS A 64 -7.94 -4.74 -2.53
N HIS A 65 -7.89 -3.73 -1.65
CA HIS A 65 -8.14 -2.35 -2.04
C HIS A 65 -7.04 -1.40 -1.57
N ALA A 66 -6.60 -0.53 -2.47
CA ALA A 66 -5.79 0.62 -2.14
C ALA A 66 -6.53 1.57 -1.16
N ALA A 67 -5.81 2.32 -0.35
CA ALA A 67 -6.42 3.28 0.58
C ALA A 67 -7.04 4.50 -0.14
N ALA A 68 -6.64 4.77 -1.38
CA ALA A 68 -7.19 5.80 -2.24
C ALA A 68 -6.97 5.46 -3.72
N PRO A 69 -7.74 6.02 -4.65
CA PRO A 69 -7.55 5.81 -6.09
C PRO A 69 -6.43 6.67 -6.68
N ASN A 70 -5.43 7.06 -5.86
CA ASN A 70 -4.33 7.96 -6.26
C ASN A 70 -3.11 7.78 -5.34
N CYS A 71 -1.90 8.00 -5.87
CA CYS A 71 -0.63 7.60 -5.24
C CYS A 71 -0.38 8.16 -3.83
N SER A 72 -0.20 9.49 -3.66
CA SER A 72 0.15 10.05 -2.34
C SER A 72 -0.86 9.71 -1.24
N PRO A 73 -2.19 9.86 -1.47
CA PRO A 73 -3.17 9.47 -0.48
C PRO A 73 -3.09 7.98 -0.12
N SER A 74 -2.93 7.10 -1.12
CA SER A 74 -2.88 5.66 -0.84
C SER A 74 -1.65 5.26 -0.04
N ARG A 75 -0.49 5.83 -0.35
CA ARG A 75 0.76 5.62 0.38
C ARG A 75 0.65 6.10 1.84
N ALA A 76 0.02 7.26 2.07
CA ALA A 76 -0.25 7.76 3.41
C ALA A 76 -1.16 6.81 4.19
N GLY A 77 -2.27 6.36 3.59
CA GLY A 77 -3.18 5.41 4.23
C GLY A 77 -2.50 4.10 4.60
N MET A 78 -1.60 3.58 3.75
CA MET A 78 -0.82 2.37 4.04
C MET A 78 0.07 2.54 5.26
N LEU A 79 0.79 3.66 5.39
CA LEU A 79 1.72 3.88 6.49
C LEU A 79 1.03 4.23 7.81
N THR A 80 -0.12 4.91 7.76
CA THR A 80 -0.79 5.44 8.95
C THR A 80 -2.00 4.62 9.41
N GLY A 81 -2.54 3.73 8.57
CA GLY A 81 -3.79 3.01 8.83
C GLY A 81 -5.02 3.91 8.91
N ARG A 82 -4.94 5.15 8.37
CA ARG A 82 -5.98 6.18 8.43
C ARG A 82 -6.48 6.56 7.03
N ILE A 83 -7.76 6.85 6.91
CA ILE A 83 -8.34 7.35 5.65
C ILE A 83 -7.60 8.62 5.22
N PRO A 84 -7.02 8.68 4.00
CA PRO A 84 -6.05 9.71 3.61
C PRO A 84 -6.45 11.17 3.82
N PRO A 85 -7.70 11.62 3.59
CA PRO A 85 -8.09 12.99 3.92
C PRO A 85 -7.98 13.34 5.41
N ARG A 86 -8.05 12.37 6.35
CA ARG A 86 -7.81 12.63 7.79
C ARG A 86 -6.41 13.18 8.05
N VAL A 87 -5.44 12.64 7.31
CA VAL A 87 -4.02 13.03 7.39
C VAL A 87 -3.65 14.11 6.38
N GLY A 88 -4.64 14.79 5.80
CA GLY A 88 -4.43 15.93 4.90
C GLY A 88 -4.11 15.59 3.45
N LEU A 89 -4.05 14.31 3.08
CA LEU A 89 -3.72 13.88 1.73
C LEU A 89 -5.01 13.73 0.89
N TYR A 90 -5.43 14.84 0.28
CA TYR A 90 -6.66 14.89 -0.54
C TYR A 90 -6.43 14.51 -2.01
N SER A 91 -5.17 14.57 -2.49
CA SER A 91 -4.76 14.25 -3.86
C SER A 91 -3.27 13.87 -3.88
N TYR A 92 -2.72 13.58 -5.08
CA TYR A 92 -1.28 13.47 -5.21
C TYR A 92 -0.61 14.83 -4.90
N ILE A 93 0.64 14.76 -4.46
CA ILE A 93 1.46 15.94 -4.14
C ILE A 93 2.18 16.42 -5.40
N PRO A 94 1.81 17.59 -5.95
CA PRO A 94 2.57 18.19 -7.05
C PRO A 94 3.96 18.67 -6.57
N PRO A 95 4.90 18.90 -7.48
CA PRO A 95 6.13 19.59 -7.12
C PRO A 95 5.85 20.96 -6.47
N ASN A 96 6.64 21.33 -5.48
CA ASN A 96 6.54 22.65 -4.80
C ASN A 96 5.19 22.88 -4.12
N HIS A 97 4.64 21.85 -3.50
CA HIS A 97 3.30 21.90 -2.90
C HIS A 97 3.39 21.82 -1.37
N PRO A 98 2.58 22.62 -0.61
CA PRO A 98 2.62 22.58 0.87
C PRO A 98 2.10 21.26 1.45
N MET A 99 1.22 20.54 0.73
CA MET A 99 0.67 19.27 1.18
C MET A 99 1.77 18.21 1.32
N HIS A 100 1.83 17.56 2.47
CA HIS A 100 2.75 16.48 2.81
C HIS A 100 2.13 15.60 3.90
N LEU A 101 2.73 14.47 4.22
CA LEU A 101 2.37 13.71 5.40
C LEU A 101 2.91 14.47 6.63
N PRO A 102 2.04 14.97 7.55
CA PRO A 102 2.48 15.72 8.72
C PRO A 102 3.36 14.89 9.67
N ASP A 103 4.29 15.56 10.38
CA ASP A 103 5.17 14.92 11.38
C ASP A 103 4.41 14.34 12.57
N GLU A 104 3.21 14.88 12.86
CA GLU A 104 2.37 14.43 13.96
C GLU A 104 1.66 13.09 13.67
N GLU A 105 1.63 12.66 12.40
CA GLU A 105 1.05 11.39 12.01
C GLU A 105 2.01 10.24 12.34
N ILE A 106 1.48 9.25 13.04
CA ILE A 106 2.28 8.09 13.43
C ILE A 106 2.28 7.06 12.32
N THR A 107 3.46 6.77 11.79
CA THR A 107 3.66 5.75 10.77
C THR A 107 4.01 4.39 11.37
N ILE A 108 3.78 3.34 10.60
CA ILE A 108 4.21 1.99 10.97
C ILE A 108 5.74 1.88 11.10
N ALA A 109 6.50 2.67 10.33
CA ALA A 109 7.96 2.71 10.41
C ALA A 109 8.42 3.25 11.78
N GLU A 110 7.79 4.32 12.27
CA GLU A 110 8.11 4.87 13.60
C GLU A 110 7.78 3.90 14.72
N ILE A 111 6.64 3.18 14.60
CA ILE A 111 6.23 2.16 15.58
C ILE A 111 7.29 1.05 15.64
N LEU A 112 7.63 0.48 14.50
CA LEU A 112 8.57 -0.65 14.43
C LEU A 112 10.00 -0.24 14.78
N LYS A 113 10.43 0.97 14.38
CA LYS A 113 11.74 1.53 14.79
C LYS A 113 11.88 1.63 16.31
N LYS A 114 10.84 2.13 17.01
CA LYS A 114 10.82 2.19 18.49
C LYS A 114 10.96 0.82 19.14
N GLU A 115 10.54 -0.22 18.44
CA GLU A 115 10.63 -1.62 18.87
C GLU A 115 11.91 -2.34 18.41
N GLY A 116 12.88 -1.59 17.88
CA GLY A 116 14.21 -2.08 17.54
C GLY A 116 14.36 -2.66 16.13
N TYR A 117 13.36 -2.52 15.26
CA TYR A 117 13.51 -2.88 13.86
C TYR A 117 14.52 -1.94 13.16
N ALA A 118 15.35 -2.50 12.29
CA ALA A 118 16.01 -1.71 11.26
C ALA A 118 14.97 -1.33 10.21
N THR A 119 14.89 -0.06 9.84
CA THR A 119 13.82 0.44 8.95
C THR A 119 14.39 1.06 7.69
N GLY A 120 13.89 0.64 6.51
CA GLY A 120 14.36 1.12 5.21
C GLY A 120 13.24 1.45 4.25
N HIS A 121 13.38 2.57 3.51
CA HIS A 121 12.48 2.96 2.43
C HIS A 121 13.23 3.06 1.11
N PHE A 122 12.74 2.38 0.08
CA PHE A 122 13.40 2.28 -1.22
C PHE A 122 12.40 2.55 -2.35
N GLY A 123 12.69 3.58 -3.17
CA GLY A 123 11.91 3.95 -4.33
C GLY A 123 11.07 5.21 -4.16
N LYS A 124 9.86 5.21 -4.71
CA LYS A 124 8.99 6.39 -4.72
C LYS A 124 8.39 6.69 -3.35
N TRP A 125 8.73 7.85 -2.77
CA TRP A 125 8.15 8.32 -1.50
C TRP A 125 6.75 8.93 -1.69
N HIS A 126 6.66 10.02 -2.38
CA HIS A 126 5.45 10.78 -2.74
C HIS A 126 4.55 11.20 -1.56
N LEU A 127 5.11 11.34 -0.36
CA LEU A 127 4.43 11.85 0.83
C LEU A 127 4.96 13.21 1.29
N SER A 128 5.97 13.73 0.59
CA SER A 128 6.52 15.08 0.69
C SER A 128 7.39 15.37 -0.53
N SER A 129 7.86 16.58 -0.63
CA SER A 129 8.85 16.99 -1.62
C SER A 129 10.24 16.80 -1.02
N LEU A 130 11.01 15.79 -1.48
CA LEU A 130 12.37 15.52 -0.96
C LEU A 130 13.36 16.62 -1.33
N GLU A 131 13.01 17.45 -2.30
CA GLU A 131 13.77 18.64 -2.68
C GLU A 131 13.59 19.79 -1.68
N TYR A 132 12.57 19.74 -0.82
CA TYR A 132 12.31 20.74 0.24
C TYR A 132 12.65 20.15 1.60
N ARG A 133 13.74 20.61 2.18
CA ARG A 133 14.21 20.18 3.51
C ARG A 133 13.25 20.50 4.66
N GLU A 134 12.30 21.39 4.43
CA GLU A 134 11.27 21.79 5.41
C GLU A 134 10.12 20.77 5.53
N GLN A 135 9.97 19.87 4.57
CA GLN A 135 8.96 18.81 4.64
C GLN A 135 9.58 17.48 5.09
N PRO A 136 8.89 16.73 5.97
CA PRO A 136 9.41 15.47 6.47
C PRO A 136 9.60 14.46 5.34
N GLY A 137 10.82 13.95 5.18
CA GLY A 137 11.15 12.85 4.29
C GLY A 137 11.01 11.50 5.00
N PRO A 138 11.37 10.39 4.33
CA PRO A 138 11.30 9.06 4.93
C PRO A 138 12.04 8.97 6.27
N ASN A 139 13.20 9.61 6.40
CA ASN A 139 14.02 9.54 7.62
C ASN A 139 13.35 10.22 8.82
N GLN A 140 12.56 11.26 8.62
CA GLN A 140 11.76 11.92 9.67
C GLN A 140 10.49 11.11 9.99
N GLN A 141 10.02 10.30 9.04
CA GLN A 141 8.84 9.44 9.17
C GLN A 141 9.18 8.00 9.59
N GLY A 142 10.30 7.81 10.31
CA GLY A 142 10.66 6.57 10.98
C GLY A 142 11.59 5.63 10.23
N PHE A 143 12.11 5.98 9.06
CA PHE A 143 13.06 5.14 8.33
C PHE A 143 14.52 5.51 8.66
N ASP A 144 15.35 4.52 9.05
CA ASP A 144 16.77 4.69 9.33
C ASP A 144 17.57 4.91 8.05
N HIS A 145 17.16 4.25 6.97
CA HIS A 145 17.78 4.35 5.66
C HIS A 145 16.72 4.64 4.60
N SER A 146 17.06 5.47 3.62
CA SER A 146 16.20 5.74 2.48
C SER A 146 16.98 5.95 1.19
N LEU A 147 16.47 5.38 0.09
CA LEU A 147 16.87 5.73 -1.27
C LEU A 147 15.64 5.87 -2.14
N GLY A 148 15.38 7.03 -2.72
CA GLY A 148 14.22 7.17 -3.59
C GLY A 148 14.07 8.53 -4.21
N THR A 149 12.85 8.79 -4.68
CA THR A 149 12.48 10.06 -5.31
C THR A 149 11.21 10.63 -4.67
N SER A 150 11.00 11.95 -4.77
CA SER A 150 9.75 12.57 -4.32
C SER A 150 8.52 12.02 -5.05
N ASN A 151 8.62 11.77 -6.35
CA ASN A 151 7.55 11.26 -7.20
C ASN A 151 8.14 10.30 -8.25
N ASN A 152 8.12 10.65 -9.54
CA ASN A 152 8.59 9.79 -10.61
C ASN A 152 10.11 9.81 -10.76
N ALA A 153 10.69 8.71 -11.21
CA ALA A 153 12.06 8.68 -11.71
C ALA A 153 12.20 9.58 -12.96
N LYS A 154 13.19 10.46 -13.01
CA LYS A 154 13.41 11.43 -14.08
C LYS A 154 14.75 11.19 -14.79
N PRO A 155 14.80 11.32 -16.13
CA PRO A 155 13.73 11.68 -17.07
C PRO A 155 12.74 10.54 -17.37
N ASN A 156 13.08 9.31 -17.03
CA ASN A 156 12.30 8.08 -17.12
C ASN A 156 12.92 6.99 -16.21
N HIS A 157 12.51 5.73 -16.35
CA HIS A 157 13.01 4.63 -15.50
C HIS A 157 14.46 4.21 -15.80
N LEU A 158 15.05 4.62 -16.92
CA LEU A 158 16.45 4.28 -17.26
C LEU A 158 17.39 5.42 -16.89
N ASN A 159 18.42 5.10 -16.11
CA ASN A 159 19.46 6.03 -15.65
C ASN A 159 18.90 7.32 -15.02
N PRO A 160 18.00 7.23 -14.03
CA PRO A 160 17.39 8.40 -13.42
C PRO A 160 18.41 9.30 -12.71
N VAL A 161 18.08 10.62 -12.64
CA VAL A 161 19.00 11.65 -12.14
C VAL A 161 18.54 12.30 -10.82
N ASN A 162 17.39 11.90 -10.30
CA ASN A 162 16.71 12.58 -9.20
C ASN A 162 16.52 11.70 -7.94
N PHE A 163 17.38 10.71 -7.77
CA PHE A 163 17.38 9.92 -6.55
C PHE A 163 18.04 10.69 -5.40
N VAL A 164 17.47 10.51 -4.21
CA VAL A 164 17.92 11.07 -2.95
C VAL A 164 18.18 9.92 -1.98
N ARG A 165 19.38 9.88 -1.38
CA ARG A 165 19.74 8.91 -0.32
C ARG A 165 19.87 9.64 1.00
N ASN A 166 19.07 9.27 1.99
CA ASN A 166 19.08 9.85 3.35
C ASN A 166 19.04 11.38 3.35
N GLY A 167 18.25 11.99 2.48
CA GLY A 167 18.11 13.45 2.33
C GLY A 167 19.13 14.12 1.41
N GLU A 168 20.11 13.39 0.86
CA GLU A 168 21.13 13.94 -0.03
C GLU A 168 20.96 13.44 -1.47
N ALA A 169 20.96 14.38 -2.44
CA ALA A 169 20.87 14.05 -3.87
C ALA A 169 22.13 13.29 -4.32
N ILE A 170 21.95 12.15 -4.97
CA ILE A 170 23.08 11.31 -5.41
C ILE A 170 23.42 11.46 -6.91
N GLY A 171 22.69 12.32 -7.63
CA GLY A 171 22.88 12.52 -9.06
C GLY A 171 22.37 11.35 -9.90
N GLN A 172 22.97 11.16 -11.09
CA GLN A 172 22.58 10.11 -11.99
C GLN A 172 22.95 8.72 -11.46
N VAL A 173 21.98 7.81 -11.40
CA VAL A 173 22.18 6.40 -11.13
C VAL A 173 22.13 5.59 -12.44
N LYS A 174 22.93 4.55 -12.57
CA LYS A 174 23.00 3.69 -13.76
C LYS A 174 22.04 2.51 -13.62
N GLY A 175 21.25 2.23 -14.63
CA GLY A 175 20.33 1.10 -14.71
C GLY A 175 18.85 1.51 -14.66
N TYR A 176 17.96 0.51 -14.61
CA TYR A 176 16.52 0.73 -14.48
C TYR A 176 16.13 0.97 -13.03
N SER A 177 15.20 1.89 -12.77
CA SER A 177 14.83 2.30 -11.41
C SER A 177 14.44 1.13 -10.50
N CYS A 178 13.66 0.16 -10.98
CA CYS A 178 13.31 -1.02 -10.17
C CYS A 178 14.53 -1.87 -9.79
N GLN A 179 15.51 -2.00 -10.68
CA GLN A 179 16.76 -2.73 -10.39
C GLN A 179 17.61 -1.98 -9.37
N VAL A 180 17.74 -0.65 -9.53
CA VAL A 180 18.47 0.21 -8.59
C VAL A 180 17.84 0.17 -7.19
N VAL A 181 16.51 0.22 -7.11
CA VAL A 181 15.76 0.12 -5.85
C VAL A 181 16.05 -1.21 -5.14
N VAL A 182 16.07 -2.32 -5.88
CA VAL A 182 16.37 -3.65 -5.31
C VAL A 182 17.84 -3.80 -4.96
N ASP A 183 18.77 -3.25 -5.76
CA ASP A 183 20.19 -3.26 -5.42
C ASP A 183 20.45 -2.60 -4.07
N GLU A 184 19.93 -1.38 -3.88
CA GLU A 184 20.07 -0.66 -2.61
C GLU A 184 19.39 -1.39 -1.43
N THR A 185 18.21 -1.96 -1.68
CA THR A 185 17.49 -2.75 -0.66
C THR A 185 18.31 -3.95 -0.23
N ASN A 186 18.89 -4.69 -1.18
CA ASN A 186 19.68 -5.88 -0.93
C ASN A 186 20.96 -5.54 -0.16
N GLU A 187 21.68 -4.49 -0.58
CA GLU A 187 22.87 -4.00 0.12
C GLU A 187 22.56 -3.52 1.55
N TRP A 188 21.42 -2.90 1.76
CA TRP A 188 20.99 -2.49 3.09
C TRP A 188 20.64 -3.70 3.96
N MET A 189 19.90 -4.69 3.43
CA MET A 189 19.56 -5.91 4.18
C MET A 189 20.79 -6.71 4.62
N GLU A 190 21.86 -6.74 3.80
CA GLU A 190 23.13 -7.37 4.16
C GLU A 190 23.82 -6.74 5.37
N LYS A 191 23.61 -5.44 5.57
CA LYS A 191 24.19 -4.68 6.69
C LYS A 191 23.36 -4.78 7.97
N VAL A 192 22.11 -5.24 7.90
CA VAL A 192 21.27 -5.44 9.09
C VAL A 192 21.70 -6.70 9.82
N PRO A 193 22.09 -6.63 11.11
CA PRO A 193 22.44 -7.79 11.90
C PRO A 193 21.37 -8.88 11.84
N LYS A 194 21.77 -10.15 11.83
CA LYS A 194 20.84 -11.28 11.70
C LYS A 194 19.81 -11.34 12.85
N GLU A 195 20.23 -10.89 14.03
CA GLU A 195 19.43 -10.86 15.25
C GLU A 195 18.44 -9.69 15.30
N GLN A 196 18.61 -8.69 14.43
CA GLN A 196 17.73 -7.53 14.32
C GLN A 196 16.70 -7.76 13.21
N ASN A 197 15.43 -7.63 13.56
CA ASN A 197 14.35 -7.66 12.57
C ASN A 197 14.43 -6.43 11.66
N LEU A 198 13.95 -6.58 10.43
CA LEU A 198 13.89 -5.49 9.46
C LEU A 198 12.45 -5.15 9.07
N PHE A 199 12.23 -3.88 8.75
CA PHE A 199 11.03 -3.36 8.09
C PHE A 199 11.47 -2.61 6.83
N ALA A 200 11.09 -3.10 5.66
CA ALA A 200 11.42 -2.50 4.38
C ALA A 200 10.16 -2.14 3.58
N CYS A 201 10.09 -0.89 3.10
CA CYS A 201 9.17 -0.47 2.05
C CYS A 201 9.93 -0.43 0.72
N VAL A 202 9.60 -1.33 -0.20
CA VAL A 202 10.20 -1.41 -1.54
C VAL A 202 9.15 -0.96 -2.54
N TRP A 203 9.15 0.35 -2.85
CA TRP A 203 8.09 1.02 -3.60
C TRP A 203 8.58 1.44 -4.98
N PHE A 204 8.32 0.60 -5.96
CA PHE A 204 8.76 0.80 -7.34
C PHE A 204 8.13 2.07 -7.95
N HIS A 205 8.79 2.60 -8.99
CA HIS A 205 8.27 3.70 -9.82
C HIS A 205 7.42 3.17 -10.98
N GLU A 206 7.65 1.91 -11.31
CA GLU A 206 7.05 1.18 -12.43
C GLU A 206 5.64 0.69 -12.06
N PRO A 207 4.72 0.67 -13.03
CA PRO A 207 4.83 1.11 -14.42
C PRO A 207 4.38 2.57 -14.67
N HIS A 208 4.45 3.48 -13.69
CA HIS A 208 4.07 4.89 -13.88
C HIS A 208 4.90 5.55 -15.01
N SER A 209 4.30 6.46 -15.74
CA SER A 209 5.01 7.18 -16.84
C SER A 209 6.03 8.19 -16.27
N ARG A 210 7.17 8.44 -16.94
CA ARG A 210 7.55 7.95 -18.29
C ARG A 210 8.26 6.60 -18.22
N ILE A 211 7.74 5.65 -18.95
CA ILE A 211 8.25 4.27 -18.99
C ILE A 211 9.54 4.19 -19.79
N ALA A 212 10.51 3.45 -19.27
CA ALA A 212 11.63 2.88 -20.01
C ALA A 212 11.78 1.41 -19.60
N SER A 213 11.96 0.53 -20.58
CA SER A 213 12.03 -0.92 -20.37
C SER A 213 13.20 -1.52 -21.16
N PRO A 214 13.75 -2.66 -20.72
CA PRO A 214 14.81 -3.36 -21.46
C PRO A 214 14.39 -3.65 -22.89
N PRO A 215 15.21 -3.27 -23.91
CA PRO A 215 14.85 -3.45 -25.32
C PRO A 215 14.53 -4.89 -25.70
N GLU A 216 15.23 -5.86 -25.11
CA GLU A 216 15.03 -7.29 -25.33
C GLU A 216 13.65 -7.77 -24.85
N LEU A 217 13.16 -7.23 -23.73
CA LEU A 217 11.82 -7.52 -23.22
C LEU A 217 10.74 -6.86 -24.09
N VAL A 218 10.99 -5.63 -24.57
CA VAL A 218 10.08 -4.96 -25.51
C VAL A 218 9.96 -5.77 -26.80
N ALA A 219 11.09 -6.16 -27.41
CA ALA A 219 11.13 -6.99 -28.63
C ALA A 219 10.38 -8.33 -28.47
N LYS A 220 10.48 -8.96 -27.29
CA LYS A 220 9.74 -10.18 -26.95
C LYS A 220 8.23 -10.00 -27.08
N TYR A 221 7.67 -8.91 -26.57
CA TYR A 221 6.23 -8.64 -26.64
C TYR A 221 5.78 -8.14 -28.01
N GLU A 222 6.62 -7.38 -28.74
CA GLU A 222 6.37 -7.02 -30.13
C GLU A 222 6.32 -8.27 -31.02
N ALA A 223 7.21 -9.25 -30.82
CA ALA A 223 7.19 -10.53 -31.52
C ALA A 223 5.92 -11.37 -31.22
N ARG A 224 5.24 -11.13 -30.10
CA ARG A 224 3.91 -11.70 -29.79
C ARG A 224 2.75 -10.92 -30.44
N GLY A 225 3.03 -9.94 -31.30
CA GLY A 225 2.04 -9.14 -32.02
C GLY A 225 1.48 -7.95 -31.23
N MET A 226 2.10 -7.56 -30.13
CA MET A 226 1.66 -6.39 -29.38
C MET A 226 2.13 -5.09 -30.03
N LYS A 227 1.30 -4.05 -29.90
CA LYS A 227 1.71 -2.70 -30.30
C LYS A 227 2.84 -2.22 -29.41
N LYS A 228 3.79 -1.46 -29.97
CA LYS A 228 4.97 -0.95 -29.25
C LYS A 228 4.67 -0.33 -27.87
N LYS A 229 3.58 0.45 -27.76
CA LYS A 229 3.18 1.08 -26.49
C LYS A 229 2.81 0.03 -25.42
N ASP A 230 2.08 -1.00 -25.81
CA ASP A 230 1.64 -2.05 -24.89
C ASP A 230 2.81 -3.00 -24.57
N ALA A 231 3.66 -3.31 -25.57
CA ALA A 231 4.90 -4.06 -25.39
C ALA A 231 5.85 -3.37 -24.40
N LEU A 232 6.01 -2.03 -24.51
CA LEU A 232 6.81 -1.24 -23.58
C LEU A 232 6.27 -1.33 -22.13
N TYR A 233 4.96 -1.29 -21.96
CA TYR A 233 4.31 -1.44 -20.63
C TYR A 233 4.51 -2.84 -20.06
N TYR A 234 4.28 -3.88 -20.87
CA TYR A 234 4.43 -5.28 -20.45
C TYR A 234 5.87 -5.60 -20.07
N ALA A 235 6.82 -5.15 -20.89
CA ALA A 235 8.25 -5.26 -20.60
C ALA A 235 8.66 -4.53 -19.31
N ASN A 236 7.96 -3.46 -18.95
CA ASN A 236 8.19 -2.73 -17.71
C ASN A 236 7.75 -3.53 -16.48
N ILE A 237 6.55 -4.14 -16.54
CA ILE A 237 6.06 -5.05 -15.47
C ILE A 237 6.96 -6.28 -15.34
N GLU A 238 7.38 -6.90 -16.46
CA GLU A 238 8.29 -8.04 -16.42
C GLU A 238 9.65 -7.67 -15.82
N ASN A 239 10.17 -6.47 -16.09
CA ASN A 239 11.40 -5.99 -15.45
C ASN A 239 11.24 -5.81 -13.92
N VAL A 240 10.05 -5.42 -13.46
CA VAL A 240 9.73 -5.41 -12.01
C VAL A 240 9.67 -6.83 -11.45
N ASP A 241 9.08 -7.77 -12.18
CA ASP A 241 9.05 -9.18 -11.76
C ASP A 241 10.46 -9.75 -11.58
N ILE A 242 11.38 -9.43 -12.50
CA ILE A 242 12.79 -9.82 -12.37
C ILE A 242 13.43 -9.19 -11.13
N ALA A 243 13.19 -7.89 -10.90
CA ALA A 243 13.70 -7.18 -9.71
C ALA A 243 13.13 -7.79 -8.42
N PHE A 244 11.82 -8.08 -8.38
CA PHE A 244 11.15 -8.74 -7.27
C PHE A 244 11.75 -10.13 -6.99
N GLY A 245 12.01 -10.93 -8.03
CA GLY A 245 12.69 -12.23 -7.88
C GLY A 245 14.06 -12.10 -7.21
N ARG A 246 14.85 -11.07 -7.56
CA ARG A 246 16.15 -10.79 -6.93
C ARG A 246 16.01 -10.42 -5.45
N LEU A 247 14.98 -9.62 -5.09
CA LEU A 247 14.67 -9.28 -3.71
C LEU A 247 14.34 -10.53 -2.88
N MET A 248 13.47 -11.40 -3.40
CA MET A 248 13.08 -12.64 -2.72
C MET A 248 14.26 -13.61 -2.56
N ASN A 249 15.11 -13.73 -3.58
CA ASN A 249 16.32 -14.52 -3.52
C ASN A 249 17.29 -14.00 -2.44
N LYS A 250 17.42 -12.67 -2.29
CA LYS A 250 18.25 -12.08 -1.24
C LYS A 250 17.75 -12.39 0.16
N LEU A 251 16.43 -12.30 0.40
CA LEU A 251 15.84 -12.72 1.69
C LEU A 251 16.18 -14.19 2.02
N LYS A 252 16.15 -15.05 1.00
CA LYS A 252 16.51 -16.47 1.13
C LYS A 252 18.00 -16.66 1.43
N GLU A 253 18.89 -16.01 0.69
CA GLU A 253 20.34 -16.04 0.91
C GLU A 253 20.73 -15.61 2.33
N LEU A 254 20.02 -14.61 2.87
CA LEU A 254 20.21 -14.11 4.24
C LEU A 254 19.56 -15.01 5.31
N GLY A 255 18.83 -16.06 4.91
CA GLY A 255 18.12 -16.96 5.82
C GLY A 255 16.97 -16.28 6.58
N ARG A 256 16.35 -15.25 5.98
CA ARG A 256 15.26 -14.47 6.57
C ARG A 256 13.88 -14.84 6.03
N GLU A 257 13.80 -15.57 4.92
CA GLU A 257 12.57 -15.83 4.17
C GLU A 257 11.48 -16.56 4.96
N GLU A 258 11.87 -17.50 5.85
CA GLU A 258 10.91 -18.34 6.59
C GLU A 258 10.01 -17.56 7.54
N ASN A 259 10.55 -16.51 8.17
CA ASN A 259 9.79 -15.66 9.07
C ASN A 259 9.71 -14.22 8.58
N ALA A 260 9.52 -14.04 7.28
CA ALA A 260 9.27 -12.75 6.64
C ALA A 260 7.80 -12.61 6.24
N PHE A 261 7.14 -11.57 6.76
CA PHE A 261 5.85 -11.08 6.27
C PHE A 261 6.12 -10.22 5.02
N VAL A 262 5.92 -10.80 3.85
CA VAL A 262 6.12 -10.09 2.58
C VAL A 262 4.76 -9.86 1.92
N PHE A 263 4.38 -8.59 1.71
CA PHE A 263 3.13 -8.23 1.05
C PHE A 263 3.42 -7.44 -0.23
N LEU A 264 2.89 -7.91 -1.37
CA LEU A 264 3.02 -7.27 -2.68
C LEU A 264 1.66 -6.74 -3.13
N THR A 265 1.64 -5.47 -3.60
CA THR A 265 0.45 -4.77 -4.07
C THR A 265 0.80 -3.63 -5.05
N SER A 266 -0.20 -2.82 -5.45
CA SER A 266 -0.04 -1.53 -6.16
C SER A 266 -0.64 -0.39 -5.34
N ASP A 267 -0.26 0.85 -5.61
CA ASP A 267 -0.75 1.99 -4.84
C ASP A 267 -2.15 2.46 -5.25
N ASN A 268 -2.56 2.25 -6.49
CA ASN A 268 -3.89 2.54 -7.02
C ASN A 268 -4.12 1.82 -8.35
N GLY A 269 -5.36 1.76 -8.80
CA GLY A 269 -5.75 1.14 -10.05
C GLY A 269 -4.99 1.64 -11.27
N GLY A 270 -4.77 0.75 -12.24
CA GLY A 270 -4.03 1.04 -13.46
C GLY A 270 -4.66 2.12 -14.30
N VAL A 271 -3.83 2.77 -15.13
CA VAL A 271 -4.28 3.82 -16.07
C VAL A 271 -4.79 3.24 -17.38
N ASN A 272 -4.39 2.03 -17.73
CA ASN A 272 -4.75 1.36 -18.99
C ASN A 272 -5.99 0.47 -18.79
N ALA A 273 -6.86 0.40 -19.81
CA ALA A 273 -8.07 -0.42 -19.72
C ALA A 273 -7.76 -1.93 -19.57
N PHE A 274 -6.66 -2.41 -20.16
CA PHE A 274 -6.27 -3.82 -20.05
C PHE A 274 -5.72 -4.20 -18.67
N SER A 275 -5.26 -3.24 -17.89
CA SER A 275 -4.76 -3.46 -16.51
C SER A 275 -5.88 -3.67 -15.48
N ASN A 276 -7.10 -3.27 -15.81
CA ASN A 276 -8.27 -3.34 -14.92
C ASN A 276 -9.42 -4.16 -15.53
N GLN A 277 -9.14 -5.18 -16.30
CA GLN A 277 -10.10 -5.93 -17.13
C GLN A 277 -11.45 -6.15 -16.45
N GLY A 278 -12.52 -5.61 -17.07
CA GLY A 278 -13.89 -5.76 -16.61
C GLY A 278 -14.30 -4.89 -15.41
N LEU A 279 -13.38 -4.17 -14.77
CA LEU A 279 -13.69 -3.27 -13.67
C LEU A 279 -14.06 -1.87 -14.19
N ARG A 280 -15.08 -1.25 -13.59
CA ARG A 280 -15.45 0.14 -13.88
C ARG A 280 -14.37 1.09 -13.37
N GLY A 281 -14.01 2.07 -14.20
CA GLY A 281 -13.07 3.13 -13.85
C GLY A 281 -11.60 2.71 -13.96
N LYS A 282 -10.75 3.53 -13.37
CA LYS A 282 -9.29 3.43 -13.36
C LYS A 282 -8.73 4.41 -12.34
N LYS A 283 -7.41 4.55 -12.25
CA LYS A 283 -6.75 5.60 -11.43
C LYS A 283 -7.55 6.91 -11.43
N SER A 284 -7.69 7.52 -10.26
CA SER A 284 -8.42 8.77 -10.01
C SER A 284 -9.95 8.65 -10.02
N PHE A 285 -10.51 7.44 -10.02
CA PHE A 285 -11.94 7.19 -9.83
C PHE A 285 -12.16 6.28 -8.62
N VAL A 286 -13.22 6.54 -7.85
CA VAL A 286 -13.57 5.73 -6.66
C VAL A 286 -14.36 4.45 -7.00
N TYR A 287 -14.32 4.01 -8.25
CA TYR A 287 -14.84 2.73 -8.70
C TYR A 287 -13.85 1.60 -8.44
N GLU A 288 -14.31 0.36 -8.60
CA GLU A 288 -13.44 -0.82 -8.38
C GLU A 288 -12.15 -0.76 -9.21
N GLY A 289 -12.21 -0.33 -10.48
CA GLY A 289 -11.00 -0.20 -11.33
C GLY A 289 -10.02 0.89 -10.92
N GLY A 290 -10.37 1.76 -9.97
CA GLY A 290 -9.46 2.78 -9.44
C GLY A 290 -8.85 2.43 -8.08
N GLN A 291 -9.41 1.45 -7.37
CA GLN A 291 -9.01 1.14 -6.00
C GLN A 291 -8.83 -0.35 -5.70
N ARG A 292 -9.35 -1.27 -6.53
CA ARG A 292 -9.11 -2.71 -6.38
C ARG A 292 -7.73 -3.04 -6.96
N GLU A 293 -6.91 -3.72 -6.14
CA GLU A 293 -5.53 -4.03 -6.45
C GLU A 293 -5.22 -5.52 -6.29
N ALA A 294 -4.14 -5.95 -6.94
CA ALA A 294 -3.53 -7.21 -6.60
C ALA A 294 -3.02 -7.13 -5.14
N GLY A 295 -3.28 -8.17 -4.37
CA GLY A 295 -2.76 -8.32 -3.02
C GLY A 295 -2.24 -9.74 -2.83
N ILE A 296 -0.92 -9.88 -2.58
CA ILE A 296 -0.29 -11.19 -2.38
C ILE A 296 0.53 -11.14 -1.10
N LEU A 297 0.26 -12.07 -0.18
CA LEU A 297 0.95 -12.18 1.10
C LEU A 297 1.65 -13.52 1.22
N ARG A 298 2.95 -13.51 1.55
CA ARG A 298 3.71 -14.71 1.90
C ARG A 298 4.33 -14.53 3.29
N TRP A 299 4.12 -15.52 4.13
CA TRP A 299 4.73 -15.62 5.46
C TRP A 299 4.81 -17.11 5.86
N PRO A 300 5.83 -17.85 5.40
CA PRO A 300 5.88 -19.32 5.47
C PRO A 300 5.69 -19.88 6.87
N LYS A 301 6.32 -19.27 7.88
CA LYS A 301 6.19 -19.70 9.28
C LYS A 301 4.75 -19.65 9.81
N LYS A 302 3.87 -18.83 9.22
CA LYS A 302 2.53 -18.54 9.75
C LYS A 302 1.39 -18.94 8.82
N ILE A 303 1.61 -18.91 7.51
CA ILE A 303 0.54 -19.01 6.52
C ILE A 303 0.77 -20.26 5.66
N PRO A 304 -0.21 -21.17 5.55
CA PRO A 304 -0.15 -22.27 4.60
C PRO A 304 -0.08 -21.77 3.15
N VAL A 305 0.63 -22.51 2.30
CA VAL A 305 0.83 -22.19 0.90
C VAL A 305 -0.44 -22.35 0.05
N GLY A 306 -0.50 -21.67 -1.10
CA GLY A 306 -1.46 -21.89 -2.17
C GLY A 306 -2.89 -21.46 -1.88
N GLN A 307 -3.11 -20.50 -0.99
CA GLN A 307 -4.46 -20.04 -0.66
C GLN A 307 -4.96 -18.94 -1.62
N ILE A 308 -6.24 -19.00 -1.93
CA ILE A 308 -6.99 -17.90 -2.53
C ILE A 308 -8.01 -17.44 -1.50
N ARG A 309 -7.98 -16.13 -1.17
CA ARG A 309 -8.85 -15.55 -0.15
C ARG A 309 -9.72 -14.46 -0.79
N HIS A 310 -10.98 -14.42 -0.34
CA HIS A 310 -12.01 -13.53 -0.89
C HIS A 310 -12.48 -12.47 0.11
N GLU A 311 -11.87 -12.42 1.28
CA GLU A 311 -12.15 -11.39 2.27
C GLU A 311 -11.72 -10.03 1.75
N THR A 312 -12.55 -9.03 2.01
CA THR A 312 -12.26 -7.64 1.65
C THR A 312 -11.18 -7.09 2.57
N ILE A 313 -10.00 -6.84 2.03
CA ILE A 313 -8.87 -6.23 2.71
C ILE A 313 -8.51 -4.87 2.10
N SER A 314 -7.81 -4.05 2.87
CA SER A 314 -7.36 -2.73 2.42
C SER A 314 -5.95 -2.42 2.90
N HIS A 315 -5.26 -1.51 2.22
CA HIS A 315 -3.98 -0.97 2.68
C HIS A 315 -4.08 -0.31 4.06
N LEU A 316 -5.25 0.23 4.43
CA LEU A 316 -5.51 0.77 5.77
C LEU A 316 -5.32 -0.28 6.88
N ASP A 317 -5.48 -1.55 6.54
CA ASP A 317 -5.40 -2.66 7.47
C ASP A 317 -3.96 -3.04 7.85
N LEU A 318 -2.97 -2.57 7.07
CA LEU A 318 -1.57 -2.98 7.27
C LEU A 318 -1.01 -2.53 8.62
N LEU A 319 -1.24 -1.27 9.03
CA LEU A 319 -0.74 -0.82 10.34
C LEU A 319 -1.29 -1.68 11.50
N PRO A 320 -2.61 -1.86 11.69
CA PRO A 320 -3.10 -2.72 12.78
C PRO A 320 -2.70 -4.20 12.60
N THR A 321 -2.57 -4.71 11.37
CA THR A 321 -2.12 -6.08 11.10
C THR A 321 -0.67 -6.27 11.53
N LEU A 322 0.21 -5.34 11.16
CA LEU A 322 1.63 -5.45 11.48
C LEU A 322 1.89 -5.22 12.97
N CYS A 323 1.14 -4.34 13.64
CA CYS A 323 1.20 -4.25 15.11
C CYS A 323 0.89 -5.62 15.76
N ASP A 324 -0.18 -6.28 15.31
CA ASP A 324 -0.55 -7.58 15.87
C ASP A 324 0.42 -8.70 15.44
N ALA A 325 0.94 -8.68 14.20
CA ALA A 325 1.88 -9.67 13.68
C ALA A 325 3.25 -9.61 14.38
N THR A 326 3.66 -8.40 14.79
CA THR A 326 4.93 -8.14 15.46
C THR A 326 4.78 -8.06 16.98
N GLU A 327 3.57 -8.27 17.50
CA GLU A 327 3.25 -8.17 18.94
C GLU A 327 3.61 -6.80 19.54
N VAL A 328 3.35 -5.74 18.75
CA VAL A 328 3.61 -4.35 19.14
C VAL A 328 2.30 -3.62 19.40
N ALA A 329 2.28 -2.76 20.39
CA ALA A 329 1.09 -1.99 20.73
C ALA A 329 0.71 -1.01 19.62
N ARG A 330 -0.57 -0.94 19.28
CA ARG A 330 -1.11 0.09 18.38
C ARG A 330 -0.96 1.49 19.01
N PRO A 331 -0.81 2.54 18.18
CA PRO A 331 -0.66 3.90 18.71
C PRO A 331 -1.89 4.32 19.51
N LYS A 332 -1.67 4.90 20.69
CA LYS A 332 -2.74 5.41 21.56
C LYS A 332 -3.19 6.81 21.10
N GLY A 333 -4.49 7.06 21.24
CA GLY A 333 -5.06 8.38 20.89
C GLY A 333 -5.18 8.65 19.38
N VAL A 334 -4.83 7.69 18.52
CA VAL A 334 -4.97 7.78 17.08
C VAL A 334 -6.14 6.93 16.62
N LYS A 335 -7.05 7.52 15.86
CA LYS A 335 -8.15 6.78 15.23
C LYS A 335 -7.62 6.04 14.01
N LEU A 336 -7.55 4.72 14.09
CA LEU A 336 -7.25 3.86 12.96
C LEU A 336 -8.56 3.48 12.25
N ASP A 337 -8.54 3.49 10.91
CA ASP A 337 -9.68 3.11 10.07
C ASP A 337 -9.54 1.66 9.53
N GLY A 338 -8.37 1.07 9.68
CA GLY A 338 -8.07 -0.30 9.26
C GLY A 338 -8.47 -1.36 10.28
N THR A 339 -8.59 -2.60 9.81
CA THR A 339 -8.89 -3.80 10.61
C THR A 339 -7.77 -4.83 10.44
N SER A 340 -7.27 -5.39 11.54
CA SER A 340 -6.19 -6.38 11.48
C SER A 340 -6.60 -7.67 10.76
N TRP A 341 -5.72 -8.17 9.87
CA TRP A 341 -5.88 -9.46 9.19
C TRP A 341 -5.52 -10.65 10.07
N MET A 342 -4.86 -10.46 11.21
CA MET A 342 -4.36 -11.54 12.05
C MET A 342 -5.44 -12.55 12.49
N PRO A 343 -6.68 -12.15 12.83
CA PRO A 343 -7.75 -13.13 13.05
C PRO A 343 -8.00 -14.04 11.85
N MET A 344 -8.06 -13.46 10.64
CA MET A 344 -8.25 -14.20 9.38
C MET A 344 -7.05 -15.12 9.08
N LEU A 345 -5.82 -14.64 9.27
CA LEU A 345 -4.61 -15.43 9.07
C LEU A 345 -4.51 -16.60 10.07
N ASN A 346 -5.16 -16.49 11.22
CA ASN A 346 -5.31 -17.54 12.22
C ASN A 346 -6.58 -18.43 12.02
N GLY A 347 -7.21 -18.38 10.83
CA GLY A 347 -8.35 -19.23 10.48
C GLY A 347 -9.71 -18.76 11.00
N LYS A 348 -9.81 -17.54 11.54
CA LYS A 348 -11.09 -16.93 11.95
C LYS A 348 -11.66 -16.07 10.82
N CYS A 349 -12.88 -15.57 10.98
CA CYS A 349 -13.43 -14.56 10.06
C CYS A 349 -12.73 -13.20 10.22
N LEU A 350 -12.62 -12.46 9.13
CA LEU A 350 -12.28 -11.04 9.17
C LEU A 350 -13.54 -10.24 9.51
N ASP A 351 -13.71 -9.90 10.77
CA ASP A 351 -14.83 -9.08 11.22
C ASP A 351 -14.44 -7.60 11.17
N ARG A 352 -14.90 -6.93 10.10
CA ARG A 352 -14.63 -5.52 9.88
C ARG A 352 -15.66 -4.68 10.62
N THR A 353 -15.22 -3.97 11.66
CA THR A 353 -16.08 -3.13 12.51
C THR A 353 -16.50 -1.83 11.85
N GLN A 354 -15.74 -1.35 10.88
CA GLN A 354 -16.06 -0.14 10.12
C GLN A 354 -16.01 -0.41 8.62
N PRO A 355 -16.93 0.18 7.82
CA PRO A 355 -16.85 0.11 6.36
C PRO A 355 -15.56 0.71 5.83
N LEU A 356 -15.06 0.21 4.70
CA LEU A 356 -14.05 0.93 3.94
C LEU A 356 -14.67 2.15 3.29
N PHE A 357 -13.90 3.23 3.26
CA PHE A 357 -14.35 4.51 2.72
C PHE A 357 -13.27 5.18 1.88
N TRP A 358 -13.66 5.67 0.71
CA TRP A 358 -12.80 6.41 -0.21
C TRP A 358 -13.45 7.74 -0.55
N PHE A 359 -12.62 8.74 -0.74
CA PHE A 359 -13.05 10.07 -1.14
C PHE A 359 -12.05 10.63 -2.15
N PHE A 360 -12.55 11.05 -3.29
CA PHE A 360 -11.71 11.73 -4.29
C PHE A 360 -12.48 12.83 -4.99
N TYR A 361 -11.98 14.05 -4.89
CA TYR A 361 -12.72 15.24 -5.29
C TYR A 361 -12.50 15.68 -6.75
N ARG A 362 -11.48 15.11 -7.44
CA ARG A 362 -11.03 15.66 -8.73
C ARG A 362 -11.86 15.11 -9.88
N VAL A 363 -11.38 14.35 -10.76
CA VAL A 363 -11.91 13.91 -12.07
C VAL A 363 -13.43 13.78 -12.08
N GLU A 364 -13.98 13.03 -11.15
CA GLU A 364 -15.39 12.86 -10.86
C GLU A 364 -15.55 12.89 -9.34
N PRO A 365 -15.96 14.06 -8.78
CA PRO A 365 -16.06 14.22 -7.33
C PRO A 365 -17.03 13.22 -6.71
N ALA A 366 -16.50 12.26 -5.97
CA ALA A 366 -17.30 11.20 -5.37
C ALA A 366 -16.65 10.60 -4.11
N ALA A 367 -17.49 9.99 -3.28
CA ALA A 367 -17.12 9.06 -2.23
C ALA A 367 -17.57 7.66 -2.61
N ALA A 368 -16.82 6.65 -2.16
CA ALA A 368 -17.24 5.26 -2.22
C ALA A 368 -17.17 4.63 -0.82
N MET A 369 -18.04 3.66 -0.57
CA MET A 369 -18.04 2.93 0.69
C MET A 369 -18.33 1.44 0.44
N ARG A 370 -17.53 0.57 1.03
CA ARG A 370 -17.73 -0.88 1.02
C ARG A 370 -18.26 -1.34 2.36
N MET A 371 -19.40 -2.04 2.35
CA MET A 371 -19.99 -2.66 3.53
C MET A 371 -20.45 -4.08 3.18
N GLY A 372 -19.68 -5.08 3.61
CA GLY A 372 -19.88 -6.45 3.20
C GLY A 372 -19.77 -6.60 1.67
N GLU A 373 -20.78 -7.16 1.03
CA GLU A 373 -20.83 -7.36 -0.43
C GLU A 373 -21.25 -6.09 -1.20
N TYR A 374 -21.75 -5.06 -0.52
CA TYR A 374 -22.28 -3.87 -1.15
C TYR A 374 -21.26 -2.74 -1.27
N SER A 375 -21.27 -2.09 -2.42
CA SER A 375 -20.55 -0.84 -2.71
C SER A 375 -21.56 0.27 -2.92
N LEU A 376 -21.43 1.36 -2.15
CA LEU A 376 -22.21 2.59 -2.33
C LEU A 376 -21.31 3.66 -2.92
N LEU A 377 -21.74 4.26 -4.03
CA LEU A 377 -21.13 5.45 -4.61
C LEU A 377 -22.00 6.66 -4.24
N GLY A 378 -21.35 7.72 -3.77
CA GLY A 378 -21.99 8.99 -3.47
C GLY A 378 -21.35 10.12 -4.26
N TYR A 379 -22.07 10.66 -5.25
CA TYR A 379 -21.56 11.75 -6.08
C TYR A 379 -21.76 13.10 -5.39
N LEU A 380 -20.70 13.90 -5.38
CA LEU A 380 -20.76 15.23 -4.81
C LEU A 380 -21.42 16.23 -5.77
N GLU A 381 -21.90 17.34 -5.24
CA GLU A 381 -22.36 18.48 -6.05
C GLU A 381 -21.25 18.96 -6.98
N LYS A 382 -21.65 19.57 -8.10
CA LYS A 382 -20.67 20.07 -9.07
C LYS A 382 -19.83 21.18 -8.46
N PRO A 383 -18.49 21.13 -8.63
CA PRO A 383 -17.63 22.23 -8.19
C PRO A 383 -17.91 23.48 -9.03
N PRO A 384 -17.75 24.68 -8.44
CA PRO A 384 -18.04 25.95 -9.14
C PRO A 384 -17.11 26.18 -10.35
N LYS A 385 -15.95 25.53 -10.36
CA LYS A 385 -15.00 25.51 -11.47
C LYS A 385 -14.27 24.18 -11.54
N LYS A 386 -13.66 23.89 -12.69
CA LYS A 386 -12.80 22.71 -12.86
C LYS A 386 -11.57 22.82 -11.94
N PHE A 387 -11.28 21.77 -11.21
CA PHE A 387 -10.09 21.69 -10.37
C PHE A 387 -8.80 21.75 -11.21
N SER A 388 -7.79 22.41 -10.67
CA SER A 388 -6.45 22.45 -11.22
C SER A 388 -5.70 21.14 -10.98
N HIS A 389 -4.48 21.04 -11.49
CA HIS A 389 -3.59 19.95 -11.13
C HIS A 389 -3.18 20.06 -9.65
N GLY A 390 -3.39 18.98 -8.90
CA GLY A 390 -3.16 18.96 -7.45
C GLY A 390 -4.24 19.70 -6.66
N LEU A 391 -4.05 19.82 -5.35
CA LEU A 391 -4.88 20.61 -4.46
C LEU A 391 -4.53 22.09 -4.60
N SER A 392 -5.51 22.99 -4.51
CA SER A 392 -5.29 24.45 -4.53
C SER A 392 -6.03 25.15 -3.39
N PRO A 393 -5.66 26.39 -3.02
CA PRO A 393 -6.32 27.15 -1.95
C PRO A 393 -7.84 27.29 -2.14
N VAL A 394 -8.26 27.39 -3.40
CA VAL A 394 -9.69 27.55 -3.76
C VAL A 394 -10.49 26.25 -3.75
N ASP A 395 -9.79 25.10 -3.73
CA ASP A 395 -10.45 23.79 -3.69
C ASP A 395 -10.83 23.40 -2.26
N MET A 396 -10.04 23.81 -1.26
CA MET A 396 -10.24 23.43 0.14
C MET A 396 -11.63 23.77 0.71
N PRO A 397 -12.17 25.00 0.56
CA PRO A 397 -13.48 25.32 1.07
C PRO A 397 -14.58 24.43 0.46
N TRP A 398 -14.48 24.16 -0.84
CA TRP A 398 -15.44 23.29 -1.52
C TRP A 398 -15.31 21.84 -1.03
N ILE A 399 -14.08 21.30 -0.95
CA ILE A 399 -13.85 19.92 -0.46
C ILE A 399 -14.45 19.72 0.91
N LYS A 400 -14.31 20.73 1.80
CA LYS A 400 -14.82 20.68 3.18
C LYS A 400 -16.33 20.80 3.30
N GLN A 401 -17.01 21.37 2.32
CA GLN A 401 -18.44 21.72 2.38
C GLN A 401 -19.29 20.98 1.36
N ALA A 402 -18.68 20.39 0.33
CA ALA A 402 -19.39 19.71 -0.76
C ALA A 402 -20.29 18.59 -0.26
N LYS A 403 -21.55 18.61 -0.70
CA LYS A 403 -22.58 17.65 -0.29
C LYS A 403 -22.66 16.51 -1.30
N ILE A 404 -22.97 15.32 -0.81
CA ILE A 404 -23.30 14.17 -1.65
C ILE A 404 -24.78 14.36 -2.09
N VAL A 405 -24.99 14.42 -3.41
CA VAL A 405 -26.31 14.77 -3.99
C VAL A 405 -27.00 13.60 -4.68
N SER A 406 -26.26 12.56 -5.08
CA SER A 406 -26.84 11.36 -5.69
C SER A 406 -26.05 10.12 -5.31
N TYR A 407 -26.69 8.95 -5.48
CA TYR A 407 -26.13 7.67 -5.04
C TYR A 407 -26.41 6.57 -6.05
N GLU A 408 -25.46 5.64 -6.18
CA GLU A 408 -25.59 4.35 -6.86
C GLU A 408 -25.20 3.23 -5.89
N LEU A 409 -25.90 2.10 -5.92
CA LEU A 409 -25.69 0.95 -5.05
C LEU A 409 -25.43 -0.29 -5.88
N TYR A 410 -24.35 -1.05 -5.55
CA TYR A 410 -23.96 -2.26 -6.26
C TYR A 410 -23.73 -3.42 -5.30
N ASN A 411 -24.02 -4.66 -5.74
CA ASN A 411 -23.59 -5.88 -5.08
C ASN A 411 -22.35 -6.41 -5.84
N LEU A 412 -21.17 -6.27 -5.29
CA LEU A 412 -19.92 -6.62 -5.97
C LEU A 412 -19.67 -8.14 -6.06
N ARG A 413 -20.43 -8.95 -5.33
CA ARG A 413 -20.39 -10.40 -5.49
C ARG A 413 -21.03 -10.85 -6.81
N GLU A 414 -22.07 -10.14 -7.24
CA GLU A 414 -22.85 -10.42 -8.45
C GLU A 414 -22.44 -9.57 -9.63
N ASP A 415 -21.98 -8.33 -9.37
CA ASP A 415 -21.68 -7.32 -10.37
C ASP A 415 -20.41 -6.54 -9.99
N LEU A 416 -19.25 -7.19 -10.15
CA LEU A 416 -17.95 -6.59 -9.88
C LEU A 416 -17.65 -5.39 -10.79
N ALA A 417 -18.24 -5.35 -11.97
CA ALA A 417 -18.10 -4.28 -12.95
C ALA A 417 -18.95 -3.04 -12.64
N GLN A 418 -19.80 -3.08 -11.62
CA GLN A 418 -20.68 -1.96 -11.21
C GLN A 418 -21.54 -1.44 -12.38
N THR A 419 -22.25 -2.35 -13.05
CA THR A 419 -23.08 -2.07 -14.22
C THR A 419 -24.58 -1.95 -13.89
N LYS A 420 -25.03 -2.61 -12.80
CA LYS A 420 -26.42 -2.70 -12.41
C LYS A 420 -26.69 -1.96 -11.10
N ASP A 421 -27.14 -0.72 -11.19
CA ASP A 421 -27.52 0.09 -10.01
C ASP A 421 -28.75 -0.50 -9.30
N LEU A 422 -28.59 -0.86 -8.03
CA LEU A 422 -29.60 -1.43 -7.14
C LEU A 422 -30.27 -0.38 -6.26
N SER A 423 -29.97 0.90 -6.39
CA SER A 423 -30.47 1.96 -5.51
C SER A 423 -32.01 2.01 -5.42
N LYS A 424 -32.71 1.74 -6.53
CA LYS A 424 -34.18 1.70 -6.60
C LYS A 424 -34.76 0.40 -6.05
N SER A 425 -34.08 -0.75 -6.25
CA SER A 425 -34.59 -2.07 -5.87
C SER A 425 -34.28 -2.45 -4.43
N HIS A 426 -33.27 -1.82 -3.80
CA HIS A 426 -32.81 -2.09 -2.42
C HIS A 426 -32.86 -0.87 -1.51
N PRO A 427 -34.06 -0.22 -1.32
CA PRO A 427 -34.16 1.06 -0.62
C PRO A 427 -33.73 0.99 0.86
N LYS A 428 -33.93 -0.15 1.55
CA LYS A 428 -33.52 -0.33 2.95
C LYS A 428 -31.99 -0.35 3.07
N LYS A 429 -31.30 -1.12 2.20
CA LYS A 429 -29.83 -1.19 2.17
C LYS A 429 -29.23 0.15 1.77
N LEU A 430 -29.82 0.83 0.78
CA LEU A 430 -29.41 2.18 0.40
C LEU A 430 -29.50 3.17 1.57
N ALA A 431 -30.61 3.18 2.31
CA ALA A 431 -30.81 4.08 3.46
C ALA A 431 -29.80 3.82 4.57
N GLU A 432 -29.54 2.54 4.91
CA GLU A 432 -28.51 2.13 5.87
C GLU A 432 -27.12 2.66 5.46
N MET A 433 -26.70 2.38 4.23
CA MET A 433 -25.35 2.75 3.76
C MET A 433 -25.21 4.26 3.57
N LYS A 434 -26.25 5.00 3.14
CA LYS A 434 -26.23 6.46 3.09
C LYS A 434 -25.98 7.07 4.47
N LYS A 435 -26.65 6.57 5.52
CA LYS A 435 -26.44 7.05 6.88
C LYS A 435 -24.99 6.81 7.34
N ALA A 436 -24.45 5.62 7.10
CA ALA A 436 -23.06 5.29 7.44
C ALA A 436 -22.07 6.16 6.65
N MET A 437 -22.26 6.30 5.33
CA MET A 437 -21.41 7.14 4.47
C MET A 437 -21.40 8.59 4.92
N ALA A 438 -22.56 9.18 5.22
CA ALA A 438 -22.65 10.56 5.67
C ALA A 438 -21.91 10.79 6.99
N SER A 439 -22.00 9.84 7.93
CA SER A 439 -21.29 9.89 9.20
C SER A 439 -19.77 9.82 9.01
N ILE A 440 -19.28 8.87 8.21
CA ILE A 440 -17.84 8.70 7.96
C ILE A 440 -17.30 9.91 7.19
N HIS A 441 -18.00 10.38 6.17
CA HIS A 441 -17.60 11.54 5.36
C HIS A 441 -17.41 12.79 6.21
N ALA A 442 -18.41 13.12 7.06
CA ALA A 442 -18.33 14.26 7.97
C ALA A 442 -17.16 14.15 8.96
N ASP A 443 -16.98 12.98 9.57
CA ASP A 443 -15.93 12.68 10.51
C ASP A 443 -14.53 12.81 9.86
N VAL A 444 -14.34 12.23 8.68
CA VAL A 444 -13.08 12.30 7.92
C VAL A 444 -12.71 13.73 7.53
N LEU A 445 -13.69 14.52 7.07
CA LEU A 445 -13.44 15.92 6.68
C LEU A 445 -13.22 16.84 7.89
N THR A 446 -13.78 16.51 9.05
CA THR A 446 -13.53 17.26 10.31
C THR A 446 -12.10 17.06 10.79
N ASP A 447 -11.60 15.82 10.75
CA ASP A 447 -10.23 15.47 11.14
C ASP A 447 -9.17 16.08 10.20
N GLY A 448 -9.45 16.05 8.90
CA GLY A 448 -8.49 16.47 7.89
C GLY A 448 -8.08 17.94 8.00
N PRO A 449 -6.78 18.28 7.94
CA PRO A 449 -6.31 19.66 8.04
C PRO A 449 -6.71 20.51 6.83
N ASN A 450 -6.71 21.82 7.02
CA ASN A 450 -6.77 22.81 5.95
C ASN A 450 -5.35 23.26 5.61
N TRP A 451 -4.89 22.96 4.41
CA TRP A 451 -3.59 23.43 3.95
C TRP A 451 -3.59 24.94 3.71
N LYS A 452 -2.53 25.60 4.16
CA LYS A 452 -2.25 27.03 3.91
C LYS A 452 -1.15 27.11 2.85
N TRP A 453 -1.23 28.13 1.98
CA TRP A 453 -0.27 28.42 0.91
C TRP A 453 0.48 29.70 1.16
#